data_c69484c4abea2ffa224e0f1ae7bef2d9
#
_entry.id   c69484c4abea2ffa224e0f1ae7bef2d9
#
_cell.length_a   1.000
_cell.length_b   1.000
_cell.length_c   1.000
_cell.angle_alpha   90.00
_cell.angle_beta   90.00
_cell.angle_gamma   90.00
#
_symmetry.space_group_name_H-M   'P 1'
#
loop_
_entity.id
_entity.type
_entity.pdbx_description
1 polymer ?
#
loop_
_entity_poly.entity_id
_entity_poly.type
_entity_poly.pdbx_seq_one_letter_code
_entity_poly.pdbx_strand_id
1 'polypeptide(L)'
;MEISHQPVMVDEVIQYLITIPEGIYVDGTVGTGGHSLEICKRISPKGELICLDIDRSSILLAKERLSVFGDRIKIIKESYVAIDKVLKKIGIDKVNGILLDLGMSSYQLESSGRGFSFIKDEPLDMRMDEDRGAAASELVNTLSMERLQELLWVYAQERWAKLIARAIVEERRKGPINSSRQLALLIETTIPVKYRHRKRHPATKTFQALRIAVNKELENVADFLEKCPSFLENSLFFLSQALPL
;
A
#
# COMPACT_ATOMS: atom_id res chain seq x y z
N MET A 1 19.84 -11.01 1.53
CA MET A 1 19.55 -9.84 2.40
C MET A 1 18.49 -10.26 3.38
N GLU A 2 18.77 -10.29 4.66
CA GLU A 2 17.73 -10.47 5.68
C GLU A 2 16.85 -9.23 5.69
N ILE A 3 15.64 -9.36 5.14
CA ILE A 3 14.60 -8.34 5.30
C ILE A 3 14.03 -8.52 6.71
N SER A 4 14.66 -7.89 7.68
CA SER A 4 14.33 -8.02 9.11
C SER A 4 13.15 -7.12 9.53
N HIS A 5 12.18 -6.95 8.65
CA HIS A 5 10.98 -6.19 9.04
C HIS A 5 9.99 -7.11 9.74
N GLN A 6 9.79 -6.88 11.04
CA GLN A 6 8.67 -7.51 11.76
C GLN A 6 7.37 -6.83 11.32
N PRO A 7 6.36 -7.62 10.89
CA PRO A 7 5.04 -7.08 10.59
C PRO A 7 4.43 -6.41 11.82
N VAL A 8 3.58 -5.43 11.61
CA VAL A 8 2.92 -4.69 12.70
C VAL A 8 1.82 -5.55 13.31
N MET A 9 1.69 -5.57 14.65
CA MET A 9 0.59 -6.24 15.38
C MET A 9 0.43 -7.74 15.05
N VAL A 10 1.55 -8.46 14.89
CA VAL A 10 1.52 -9.89 14.49
C VAL A 10 0.72 -10.73 15.46
N ASP A 11 0.95 -10.55 16.77
CA ASP A 11 0.28 -11.35 17.79
C ASP A 11 -1.22 -11.13 17.79
N GLU A 12 -1.67 -9.88 17.64
CA GLU A 12 -3.08 -9.53 17.52
C GLU A 12 -3.69 -10.11 16.24
N VAL A 13 -3.00 -9.97 15.09
CA VAL A 13 -3.46 -10.58 13.83
C VAL A 13 -3.67 -12.09 14.02
N ILE A 14 -2.67 -12.79 14.54
CA ILE A 14 -2.75 -14.23 14.73
C ILE A 14 -3.87 -14.60 15.71
N GLN A 15 -3.96 -13.90 16.84
CA GLN A 15 -4.95 -14.19 17.89
C GLN A 15 -6.39 -14.04 17.39
N TYR A 16 -6.67 -12.99 16.64
CA TYR A 16 -8.04 -12.68 16.22
C TYR A 16 -8.41 -13.25 14.84
N LEU A 17 -7.44 -13.38 13.93
CA LEU A 17 -7.71 -13.90 12.59
C LEU A 17 -7.86 -15.42 12.59
N ILE A 18 -6.93 -16.16 13.26
CA ILE A 18 -6.88 -17.61 13.18
C ILE A 18 -7.76 -18.26 14.23
N THR A 19 -9.03 -18.43 13.91
CA THR A 19 -10.01 -19.07 14.79
C THR A 19 -10.19 -20.56 14.53
N ILE A 20 -9.91 -21.01 13.30
CA ILE A 20 -10.03 -22.41 12.86
C ILE A 20 -8.70 -22.85 12.25
N PRO A 21 -7.90 -23.72 12.90
CA PRO A 21 -6.58 -24.10 12.38
C PRO A 21 -6.60 -24.73 10.98
N GLU A 22 -7.68 -25.43 10.61
CA GLU A 22 -7.86 -26.06 9.29
C GLU A 22 -8.60 -25.15 8.29
N GLY A 23 -8.83 -23.88 8.66
CA GLY A 23 -9.57 -22.91 7.86
C GLY A 23 -8.84 -22.41 6.63
N ILE A 24 -9.57 -21.69 5.80
CA ILE A 24 -9.08 -20.99 4.61
C ILE A 24 -8.99 -19.52 4.95
N TYR A 25 -7.81 -18.93 4.75
CA TYR A 25 -7.53 -17.53 5.05
C TYR A 25 -7.07 -16.78 3.82
N VAL A 26 -7.31 -15.47 3.81
CA VAL A 26 -6.82 -14.59 2.75
C VAL A 26 -5.94 -13.51 3.37
N ASP A 27 -4.74 -13.33 2.82
CA ASP A 27 -3.92 -12.14 3.01
C ASP A 27 -4.03 -11.33 1.72
N GLY A 28 -4.84 -10.26 1.75
CA GLY A 28 -5.13 -9.43 0.57
C GLY A 28 -4.02 -8.44 0.24
N THR A 29 -2.97 -8.36 1.06
CA THR A 29 -1.84 -7.43 0.96
C THR A 29 -0.55 -8.12 1.37
N VAL A 30 -0.22 -9.23 0.67
CA VAL A 30 0.89 -10.10 1.11
C VAL A 30 2.23 -9.37 1.25
N GLY A 31 2.45 -8.32 0.47
CA GLY A 31 3.72 -7.60 0.48
C GLY A 31 4.90 -8.55 0.31
N THR A 32 5.86 -8.49 1.22
CA THR A 32 7.01 -9.43 1.23
C THR A 32 6.76 -10.72 2.03
N GLY A 33 5.50 -10.99 2.41
CA GLY A 33 5.09 -12.24 3.05
C GLY A 33 5.28 -12.30 4.58
N GLY A 34 5.40 -11.17 5.25
CA GLY A 34 5.66 -11.12 6.69
C GLY A 34 4.51 -11.70 7.51
N HIS A 35 3.31 -11.14 7.40
CA HIS A 35 2.11 -11.66 8.07
C HIS A 35 1.76 -13.08 7.60
N SER A 36 1.81 -13.30 6.29
CA SER A 36 1.55 -14.62 5.69
C SER A 36 2.42 -15.72 6.26
N LEU A 37 3.70 -15.44 6.53
CA LEU A 37 4.62 -16.38 7.19
C LEU A 37 4.12 -16.79 8.58
N GLU A 38 3.70 -15.83 9.39
CA GLU A 38 3.23 -16.09 10.75
C GLU A 38 1.85 -16.79 10.75
N ILE A 39 0.96 -16.44 9.80
CA ILE A 39 -0.29 -17.16 9.57
C ILE A 39 0.01 -18.64 9.24
N CYS A 40 0.91 -18.90 8.30
CA CYS A 40 1.28 -20.26 7.88
C CYS A 40 1.89 -21.14 8.98
N LYS A 41 2.59 -20.52 9.94
CA LYS A 41 3.09 -21.23 11.13
C LYS A 41 1.97 -21.62 12.09
N ARG A 42 0.84 -20.93 12.06
CA ARG A 42 -0.26 -21.12 13.02
C ARG A 42 -1.37 -22.00 12.47
N ILE A 43 -1.70 -21.94 11.18
CA ILE A 43 -2.67 -22.83 10.57
C ILE A 43 -2.11 -24.24 10.46
N SER A 44 -2.99 -25.25 10.56
CA SER A 44 -2.59 -26.66 10.45
C SER A 44 -2.13 -27.02 9.02
N PRO A 45 -1.53 -28.18 8.81
CA PRO A 45 -1.18 -28.65 7.46
C PRO A 45 -2.35 -28.78 6.48
N LYS A 46 -3.60 -28.83 6.99
CA LYS A 46 -4.82 -28.88 6.18
C LYS A 46 -5.39 -27.47 5.89
N GLY A 47 -4.95 -26.44 6.63
CA GLY A 47 -5.36 -25.06 6.39
C GLY A 47 -4.73 -24.50 5.12
N GLU A 48 -5.44 -23.60 4.44
CA GLU A 48 -4.98 -22.93 3.22
C GLU A 48 -4.84 -21.44 3.42
N LEU A 49 -3.85 -20.84 2.74
CA LEU A 49 -3.68 -19.39 2.69
C LEU A 49 -3.64 -18.91 1.23
N ILE A 50 -4.52 -17.96 0.91
CA ILE A 50 -4.56 -17.28 -0.38
C ILE A 50 -3.96 -15.90 -0.18
N CYS A 51 -2.89 -15.59 -0.90
CA CYS A 51 -2.15 -14.35 -0.81
C CYS A 51 -2.38 -13.53 -2.07
N LEU A 52 -2.76 -12.26 -1.91
CA LEU A 52 -2.94 -11.33 -3.02
C LEU A 52 -2.00 -10.15 -2.86
N ASP A 53 -1.49 -9.65 -3.96
CA ASP A 53 -0.83 -8.34 -4.08
C ASP A 53 -0.87 -7.88 -5.52
N ILE A 54 -0.73 -6.57 -5.73
CA ILE A 54 -0.61 -5.98 -7.07
C ILE A 54 0.84 -5.72 -7.46
N ASP A 55 1.76 -5.69 -6.48
CA ASP A 55 3.18 -5.40 -6.68
C ASP A 55 3.94 -6.69 -7.05
N ARG A 56 4.39 -6.78 -8.31
CA ARG A 56 5.15 -7.94 -8.81
C ARG A 56 6.42 -8.22 -8.00
N SER A 57 7.13 -7.17 -7.60
CA SER A 57 8.39 -7.31 -6.86
C SER A 57 8.15 -7.86 -5.45
N SER A 58 7.13 -7.35 -4.77
CA SER A 58 6.69 -7.88 -3.47
C SER A 58 6.28 -9.35 -3.56
N ILE A 59 5.52 -9.72 -4.58
CA ILE A 59 5.09 -11.11 -4.84
C ILE A 59 6.28 -12.05 -5.01
N LEU A 60 7.33 -11.63 -5.72
CA LEU A 60 8.53 -12.48 -5.91
C LEU A 60 9.21 -12.77 -4.57
N LEU A 61 9.35 -11.76 -3.70
CA LEU A 61 9.91 -11.92 -2.36
C LEU A 61 9.02 -12.79 -1.45
N ALA A 62 7.71 -12.62 -1.55
CA ALA A 62 6.76 -13.45 -0.81
C ALA A 62 6.83 -14.93 -1.25
N LYS A 63 6.92 -15.21 -2.55
CA LYS A 63 7.07 -16.57 -3.09
C LYS A 63 8.33 -17.25 -2.57
N GLU A 64 9.46 -16.55 -2.54
CA GLU A 64 10.70 -17.08 -1.99
C GLU A 64 10.55 -17.40 -0.50
N ARG A 65 10.04 -16.42 0.30
CA ARG A 65 9.87 -16.56 1.75
C ARG A 65 8.91 -17.68 2.15
N LEU A 66 7.84 -17.86 1.38
CA LEU A 66 6.75 -18.80 1.70
C LEU A 66 6.89 -20.15 1.02
N SER A 67 7.94 -20.37 0.22
CA SER A 67 8.15 -21.59 -0.58
C SER A 67 8.14 -22.89 0.25
N VAL A 68 8.59 -22.82 1.50
CA VAL A 68 8.66 -23.98 2.41
C VAL A 68 7.29 -24.58 2.78
N PHE A 69 6.20 -23.85 2.54
CA PHE A 69 4.84 -24.29 2.89
C PHE A 69 4.11 -25.01 1.75
N GLY A 70 4.71 -25.05 0.55
CA GLY A 70 4.19 -25.82 -0.60
C GLY A 70 2.81 -25.37 -1.09
N ASP A 71 2.01 -26.33 -1.56
CA ASP A 71 0.76 -26.09 -2.29
C ASP A 71 -0.39 -25.55 -1.44
N ARG A 72 -0.25 -25.52 -0.12
CA ARG A 72 -1.26 -24.90 0.77
C ARG A 72 -1.28 -23.38 0.72
N ILE A 73 -0.34 -22.77 -0.02
CA ILE A 73 -0.29 -21.32 -0.23
C ILE A 73 -0.45 -21.03 -1.72
N LYS A 74 -1.42 -20.17 -2.02
CA LYS A 74 -1.67 -19.68 -3.38
C LYS A 74 -1.35 -18.20 -3.45
N ILE A 75 -0.27 -17.79 -4.14
CA ILE A 75 0.12 -16.39 -4.30
C ILE A 75 -0.26 -15.92 -5.70
N ILE A 76 -1.16 -14.95 -5.77
CA ILE A 76 -1.80 -14.47 -7.00
C ILE A 76 -1.57 -12.96 -7.15
N LYS A 77 -1.09 -12.53 -8.33
CA LYS A 77 -1.02 -11.10 -8.67
C LYS A 77 -2.42 -10.60 -9.00
N GLU A 78 -3.13 -10.09 -8.02
CA GLU A 78 -4.43 -9.45 -8.18
C GLU A 78 -4.71 -8.51 -7.00
N SER A 79 -5.57 -7.51 -7.22
CA SER A 79 -6.05 -6.63 -6.18
C SER A 79 -7.03 -7.35 -5.26
N TYR A 80 -6.96 -7.06 -3.97
CA TYR A 80 -7.95 -7.53 -2.99
C TYR A 80 -9.39 -7.07 -3.31
N VAL A 81 -9.56 -6.02 -4.11
CA VAL A 81 -10.88 -5.56 -4.61
C VAL A 81 -11.52 -6.61 -5.51
N ALA A 82 -10.72 -7.44 -6.17
CA ALA A 82 -11.17 -8.52 -7.06
C ALA A 82 -11.25 -9.89 -6.38
N ILE A 83 -11.24 -9.94 -5.05
CA ILE A 83 -11.25 -11.18 -4.25
C ILE A 83 -12.39 -12.13 -4.66
N ASP A 84 -13.56 -11.61 -4.99
CA ASP A 84 -14.71 -12.36 -5.49
C ASP A 84 -14.37 -13.19 -6.72
N LYS A 85 -13.70 -12.57 -7.68
CA LYS A 85 -13.29 -13.23 -8.93
C LYS A 85 -12.20 -14.25 -8.67
N VAL A 86 -11.27 -13.94 -7.76
CA VAL A 86 -10.18 -14.85 -7.39
C VAL A 86 -10.73 -16.09 -6.71
N LEU A 87 -11.55 -15.94 -5.67
CA LEU A 87 -12.13 -17.07 -4.93
C LEU A 87 -12.97 -17.95 -5.83
N LYS A 88 -13.84 -17.36 -6.65
CA LYS A 88 -14.65 -18.11 -7.63
C LYS A 88 -13.78 -18.91 -8.61
N LYS A 89 -12.68 -18.31 -9.10
CA LYS A 89 -11.77 -18.98 -10.05
C LYS A 89 -11.08 -20.20 -9.46
N ILE A 90 -10.81 -20.19 -8.16
CA ILE A 90 -10.14 -21.29 -7.46
C ILE A 90 -11.13 -22.23 -6.75
N GLY A 91 -12.45 -22.03 -6.94
CA GLY A 91 -13.51 -22.91 -6.42
C GLY A 91 -13.76 -22.76 -4.92
N ILE A 92 -13.51 -21.59 -4.35
CA ILE A 92 -13.74 -21.30 -2.92
C ILE A 92 -14.90 -20.31 -2.79
N ASP A 93 -15.94 -20.71 -2.08
CA ASP A 93 -17.12 -19.87 -1.84
C ASP A 93 -16.97 -18.97 -0.62
N LYS A 94 -16.37 -19.49 0.45
CA LYS A 94 -16.23 -18.80 1.75
C LYS A 94 -14.84 -18.99 2.32
N VAL A 95 -14.41 -18.00 3.12
CA VAL A 95 -13.15 -18.03 3.85
C VAL A 95 -13.37 -17.75 5.33
N ASN A 96 -12.49 -18.26 6.17
CA ASN A 96 -12.61 -18.14 7.63
C ASN A 96 -12.07 -16.81 8.16
N GLY A 97 -11.24 -16.12 7.38
CA GLY A 97 -10.76 -14.79 7.74
C GLY A 97 -10.00 -14.12 6.60
N ILE A 98 -10.00 -12.79 6.63
CA ILE A 98 -9.30 -11.95 5.66
C ILE A 98 -8.46 -10.92 6.41
N LEU A 99 -7.18 -10.82 6.02
CA LEU A 99 -6.26 -9.78 6.47
C LEU A 99 -6.05 -8.77 5.35
N LEU A 100 -6.14 -7.48 5.69
CA LEU A 100 -5.58 -6.39 4.90
C LEU A 100 -4.65 -5.57 5.79
N ASP A 101 -3.36 -5.50 5.44
CA ASP A 101 -2.39 -4.59 6.03
C ASP A 101 -2.13 -3.45 5.06
N LEU A 102 -2.91 -2.36 5.24
CA LEU A 102 -2.96 -1.25 4.30
C LEU A 102 -1.75 -0.32 4.45
N GLY A 103 -1.29 0.20 3.33
CA GLY A 103 -0.17 1.12 3.27
C GLY A 103 0.89 0.64 2.30
N MET A 104 2.16 0.85 2.64
CA MET A 104 3.28 0.39 1.81
C MET A 104 4.24 -0.46 2.62
N SER A 105 4.84 -1.43 1.96
CA SER A 105 5.87 -2.26 2.56
C SER A 105 7.18 -1.47 2.73
N SER A 106 8.03 -1.90 3.68
CA SER A 106 9.38 -1.34 3.82
C SER A 106 10.21 -1.49 2.54
N TYR A 107 9.99 -2.55 1.79
CA TYR A 107 10.62 -2.75 0.49
C TYR A 107 10.24 -1.64 -0.50
N GLN A 108 8.95 -1.28 -0.58
CA GLN A 108 8.48 -0.18 -1.44
C GLN A 108 9.10 1.15 -1.03
N LEU A 109 9.22 1.40 0.26
CA LEU A 109 9.78 2.64 0.79
C LEU A 109 11.29 2.77 0.55
N GLU A 110 12.06 1.69 0.73
CA GLU A 110 13.52 1.75 0.82
C GLU A 110 14.24 1.26 -0.42
N SER A 111 13.63 0.37 -1.20
CA SER A 111 14.33 -0.43 -2.21
C SER A 111 13.64 -0.51 -3.56
N SER A 112 12.41 0.00 -3.71
CA SER A 112 11.65 -0.15 -4.97
C SER A 112 12.16 0.73 -6.11
N GLY A 113 12.83 1.84 -5.81
CA GLY A 113 13.29 2.79 -6.83
C GLY A 113 12.16 3.58 -7.50
N ARG A 114 10.96 3.62 -6.90
CA ARG A 114 9.73 4.21 -7.47
C ARG A 114 9.32 5.54 -6.84
N GLY A 115 10.18 6.16 -6.06
CA GLY A 115 9.94 7.48 -5.48
C GLY A 115 8.88 7.52 -4.39
N PHE A 116 8.59 6.42 -3.70
CA PHE A 116 7.77 6.41 -2.49
C PHE A 116 8.43 7.18 -1.36
N SER A 117 9.76 7.21 -1.37
CA SER A 117 10.59 8.01 -0.46
C SER A 117 11.26 9.17 -1.21
N PHE A 118 11.61 10.21 -0.48
CA PHE A 118 12.38 11.36 -0.97
C PHE A 118 13.81 11.40 -0.39
N ILE A 119 14.21 10.37 0.36
CA ILE A 119 15.57 10.24 0.90
C ILE A 119 16.56 10.03 -0.24
N LYS A 120 16.20 9.17 -1.21
CA LYS A 120 16.93 8.96 -2.44
C LYS A 120 16.29 9.77 -3.57
N ASP A 121 17.09 10.10 -4.59
CA ASP A 121 16.58 10.72 -5.80
C ASP A 121 16.12 9.64 -6.77
N GLU A 122 14.82 9.44 -6.84
CA GLU A 122 14.18 8.38 -7.63
C GLU A 122 13.12 8.99 -8.56
N PRO A 123 12.76 8.30 -9.67
CA PRO A 123 11.61 8.67 -10.47
C PRO A 123 10.36 8.85 -9.63
N LEU A 124 9.58 9.90 -9.87
CA LEU A 124 8.36 10.20 -9.14
C LEU A 124 7.20 9.34 -9.69
N ASP A 125 7.23 8.03 -9.44
CA ASP A 125 6.25 7.06 -9.94
C ASP A 125 5.14 6.79 -8.92
N MET A 126 5.46 6.23 -7.77
CA MET A 126 4.57 5.84 -6.64
C MET A 126 3.50 4.79 -6.99
N ARG A 127 3.51 4.16 -8.16
CA ARG A 127 2.59 3.07 -8.46
C ARG A 127 3.00 1.79 -7.74
N MET A 128 2.05 1.13 -7.10
CA MET A 128 2.24 -0.22 -6.56
C MET A 128 2.13 -1.26 -7.68
N ASP A 129 1.17 -1.10 -8.60
CA ASP A 129 1.08 -1.86 -9.84
C ASP A 129 1.69 -1.06 -11.00
N GLU A 130 2.89 -1.40 -11.40
CA GLU A 130 3.61 -0.71 -12.50
C GLU A 130 2.94 -0.88 -13.86
N ASP A 131 2.08 -1.89 -14.00
CA ASP A 131 1.39 -2.17 -15.26
C ASP A 131 0.12 -1.30 -15.44
N ARG A 132 -0.32 -0.56 -14.39
CA ARG A 132 -1.60 0.17 -14.39
C ARG A 132 -1.49 1.55 -13.75
N GLY A 133 -2.36 2.46 -14.21
CA GLY A 133 -2.55 3.78 -13.62
C GLY A 133 -1.51 4.82 -14.01
N ALA A 134 -1.78 6.05 -13.63
CA ALA A 134 -0.91 7.20 -13.85
C ALA A 134 0.15 7.29 -12.74
N ALA A 135 1.38 7.63 -13.10
CA ALA A 135 2.45 7.89 -12.15
C ALA A 135 2.21 9.19 -11.36
N ALA A 136 2.82 9.34 -10.19
CA ALA A 136 2.73 10.58 -9.41
C ALA A 136 3.27 11.79 -10.18
N SER A 137 4.30 11.60 -11.00
CA SER A 137 4.81 12.63 -11.91
C SER A 137 3.75 13.11 -12.89
N GLU A 138 2.91 12.24 -13.41
CA GLU A 138 1.80 12.63 -14.28
C GLU A 138 0.80 13.51 -13.52
N LEU A 139 0.40 13.11 -12.32
CA LEU A 139 -0.53 13.90 -11.49
C LEU A 139 0.00 15.31 -11.22
N VAL A 140 1.24 15.44 -10.77
CA VAL A 140 1.81 16.77 -10.44
C VAL A 140 2.02 17.63 -11.68
N ASN A 141 2.27 17.04 -12.86
CA ASN A 141 2.50 17.78 -14.08
C ASN A 141 1.22 18.12 -14.87
N THR A 142 0.10 17.43 -14.63
CA THR A 142 -1.13 17.61 -15.46
C THR A 142 -2.33 18.18 -14.70
N LEU A 143 -2.50 17.85 -13.41
CA LEU A 143 -3.67 18.28 -12.64
C LEU A 143 -3.72 19.82 -12.50
N SER A 144 -4.94 20.40 -12.47
CA SER A 144 -5.11 21.82 -12.16
C SER A 144 -4.67 22.13 -10.73
N MET A 145 -4.44 23.43 -10.42
CA MET A 145 -4.07 23.86 -9.08
C MET A 145 -5.14 23.47 -8.05
N GLU A 146 -6.42 23.59 -8.42
CA GLU A 146 -7.57 23.27 -7.59
C GLU A 146 -7.63 21.78 -7.27
N ARG A 147 -7.40 20.93 -8.28
CA ARG A 147 -7.38 19.47 -8.11
C ARG A 147 -6.18 19.00 -7.29
N LEU A 148 -5.01 19.60 -7.47
CA LEU A 148 -3.85 19.33 -6.60
C LEU A 148 -4.13 19.73 -5.14
N GLN A 149 -4.71 20.92 -4.92
CA GLN A 149 -5.06 21.38 -3.58
C GLN A 149 -6.08 20.44 -2.92
N GLU A 150 -7.13 20.04 -3.64
CA GLU A 150 -8.16 19.12 -3.18
C GLU A 150 -7.53 17.76 -2.79
N LEU A 151 -6.71 17.18 -3.66
CA LEU A 151 -6.00 15.92 -3.45
C LEU A 151 -5.16 15.96 -2.16
N LEU A 152 -4.35 17.01 -1.99
CA LEU A 152 -3.48 17.17 -0.82
C LEU A 152 -4.29 17.33 0.48
N TRP A 153 -5.42 18.03 0.42
CA TRP A 153 -6.28 18.21 1.56
C TRP A 153 -7.07 16.95 1.92
N VAL A 154 -7.73 16.34 0.96
CA VAL A 154 -8.61 15.17 1.18
C VAL A 154 -7.80 13.96 1.67
N TYR A 155 -6.68 13.63 1.02
CA TYR A 155 -5.95 12.40 1.33
C TYR A 155 -4.95 12.53 2.50
N ALA A 156 -4.45 13.72 2.80
CA ALA A 156 -3.47 13.86 3.88
C ALA A 156 -3.74 15.03 4.84
N GLN A 157 -4.85 15.75 4.68
CA GLN A 157 -5.14 16.97 5.47
C GLN A 157 -3.91 17.89 5.51
N GLU A 158 -3.29 18.13 4.33
CA GLU A 158 -2.12 18.98 4.22
C GLU A 158 -2.54 20.44 4.36
N ARG A 159 -2.18 21.06 5.47
CA ARG A 159 -2.56 22.45 5.77
C ARG A 159 -2.02 23.47 4.79
N TRP A 160 -0.91 23.14 4.11
CA TRP A 160 -0.27 23.98 3.10
C TRP A 160 -0.69 23.61 1.68
N ALA A 161 -1.76 22.81 1.51
CA ALA A 161 -2.22 22.27 0.23
C ALA A 161 -2.30 23.34 -0.86
N LYS A 162 -2.91 24.50 -0.57
CA LYS A 162 -3.03 25.61 -1.53
C LYS A 162 -1.66 26.19 -1.94
N LEU A 163 -0.76 26.36 -0.98
CA LEU A 163 0.56 26.93 -1.22
C LEU A 163 1.42 25.96 -2.03
N ILE A 164 1.40 24.66 -1.67
CA ILE A 164 2.13 23.60 -2.36
C ILE A 164 1.59 23.40 -3.79
N ALA A 165 0.26 23.32 -3.97
CA ALA A 165 -0.35 23.19 -5.29
C ALA A 165 0.04 24.34 -6.22
N ARG A 166 0.03 25.58 -5.71
CA ARG A 166 0.50 26.76 -6.47
C ARG A 166 1.97 26.61 -6.86
N ALA A 167 2.84 26.25 -5.92
CA ALA A 167 4.27 26.09 -6.18
C ALA A 167 4.54 25.01 -7.24
N ILE A 168 3.83 23.88 -7.18
CA ILE A 168 3.91 22.81 -8.20
C ILE A 168 3.54 23.36 -9.58
N VAL A 169 2.41 24.07 -9.70
CA VAL A 169 1.95 24.63 -10.97
C VAL A 169 2.91 25.68 -11.53
N GLU A 170 3.53 26.47 -10.67
CA GLU A 170 4.55 27.47 -11.08
C GLU A 170 5.85 26.78 -11.50
N GLU A 171 6.31 25.77 -10.77
CA GLU A 171 7.57 25.07 -11.05
C GLU A 171 7.52 24.27 -12.35
N ARG A 172 6.43 23.54 -12.60
CA ARG A 172 6.28 22.73 -13.82
C ARG A 172 6.26 23.53 -15.12
N ARG A 173 6.03 24.88 -15.05
CA ARG A 173 6.17 25.78 -16.21
C ARG A 173 7.62 25.96 -16.67
N LYS A 174 8.58 25.73 -15.75
CA LYS A 174 10.02 25.79 -16.06
C LYS A 174 10.54 24.47 -16.61
N GLY A 175 9.87 23.37 -16.32
CA GLY A 175 10.16 22.01 -16.73
C GLY A 175 9.41 20.99 -15.87
N PRO A 176 9.21 19.77 -16.36
CA PRO A 176 8.44 18.75 -15.65
C PRO A 176 9.11 18.33 -14.33
N ILE A 177 8.28 18.06 -13.32
CA ILE A 177 8.70 17.52 -12.03
C ILE A 177 8.69 15.99 -12.14
N ASN A 178 9.87 15.38 -12.24
CA ASN A 178 10.00 13.96 -12.54
C ASN A 178 10.69 13.14 -11.44
N SER A 179 11.27 13.80 -10.42
CA SER A 179 11.94 13.08 -9.35
C SER A 179 11.35 13.37 -7.97
N SER A 180 11.47 12.40 -7.08
CA SER A 180 11.03 12.49 -5.69
C SER A 180 11.76 13.59 -4.94
N ARG A 181 13.06 13.72 -5.14
CA ARG A 181 13.89 14.75 -4.50
C ARG A 181 13.55 16.15 -4.99
N GLN A 182 13.34 16.32 -6.30
CA GLN A 182 12.91 17.61 -6.86
C GLN A 182 11.61 18.10 -6.22
N LEU A 183 10.59 17.23 -6.12
CA LEU A 183 9.32 17.56 -5.48
C LEU A 183 9.50 17.87 -3.99
N ALA A 184 10.27 17.07 -3.27
CA ALA A 184 10.48 17.27 -1.83
C ALA A 184 11.17 18.61 -1.53
N LEU A 185 12.20 18.98 -2.30
CA LEU A 185 12.89 20.27 -2.19
C LEU A 185 11.96 21.46 -2.51
N LEU A 186 11.14 21.33 -3.54
CA LEU A 186 10.13 22.35 -3.86
C LEU A 186 9.19 22.58 -2.68
N ILE A 187 8.68 21.50 -2.08
CA ILE A 187 7.78 21.61 -0.93
C ILE A 187 8.48 22.25 0.28
N GLU A 188 9.68 21.79 0.60
CA GLU A 188 10.48 22.31 1.72
C GLU A 188 10.74 23.81 1.58
N THR A 189 11.15 24.25 0.39
CA THR A 189 11.41 25.69 0.14
C THR A 189 10.14 26.52 0.12
N THR A 190 8.99 25.95 -0.22
CA THR A 190 7.68 26.61 -0.28
C THR A 190 7.09 26.86 1.11
N ILE A 191 7.28 25.91 2.04
CA ILE A 191 6.70 26.04 3.39
C ILE A 191 7.48 27.07 4.22
N PRO A 192 6.79 27.91 5.04
CA PRO A 192 7.45 28.91 5.88
C PRO A 192 8.52 28.31 6.79
N VAL A 193 9.69 28.94 6.90
CA VAL A 193 10.90 28.46 7.58
C VAL A 193 10.63 27.88 8.97
N LYS A 194 9.81 28.56 9.78
CA LYS A 194 9.46 28.13 11.15
C LYS A 194 8.76 26.75 11.22
N TYR A 195 8.34 26.19 10.11
CA TYR A 195 7.64 24.88 10.03
C TYR A 195 8.46 23.80 9.33
N ARG A 196 9.65 24.12 8.78
CA ARG A 196 10.51 23.17 8.07
C ARG A 196 11.20 22.17 8.99
N HIS A 197 11.61 22.61 10.17
CA HIS A 197 12.39 21.82 11.13
C HIS A 197 11.48 21.18 12.21
N ARG A 198 10.48 20.41 11.78
CA ARG A 198 9.63 19.63 12.68
C ARG A 198 10.09 18.18 12.70
N LYS A 199 9.54 17.39 13.65
CA LYS A 199 9.82 15.96 13.79
C LYS A 199 9.59 15.17 12.46
N ARG A 200 8.64 15.63 11.62
CA ARG A 200 8.37 15.04 10.30
C ARG A 200 8.77 16.01 9.20
N HIS A 201 9.37 15.48 8.13
CA HIS A 201 9.74 16.27 6.97
C HIS A 201 8.51 16.94 6.32
N PRO A 202 8.61 18.19 5.85
CA PRO A 202 7.48 18.92 5.26
C PRO A 202 6.78 18.21 4.10
N ALA A 203 7.53 17.45 3.28
CA ALA A 203 6.98 16.73 2.13
C ALA A 203 6.18 15.46 2.51
N THR A 204 6.27 14.95 3.74
CA THR A 204 5.69 13.66 4.13
C THR A 204 4.20 13.57 3.78
N LYS A 205 3.41 14.57 4.12
CA LYS A 205 1.96 14.57 3.84
C LYS A 205 1.64 14.66 2.35
N THR A 206 2.41 15.44 1.59
CA THR A 206 2.24 15.52 0.13
C THR A 206 2.54 14.18 -0.53
N PHE A 207 3.62 13.50 -0.14
CA PHE A 207 3.96 12.17 -0.64
C PHE A 207 2.89 11.13 -0.28
N GLN A 208 2.39 11.16 0.95
CA GLN A 208 1.26 10.32 1.37
C GLN A 208 0.02 10.57 0.50
N ALA A 209 -0.36 11.83 0.28
CA ALA A 209 -1.53 12.16 -0.53
C ALA A 209 -1.39 11.70 -1.98
N LEU A 210 -0.21 11.89 -2.58
CA LEU A 210 0.06 11.42 -3.94
C LEU A 210 0.02 9.90 -4.04
N ARG A 211 0.63 9.17 -3.08
CA ARG A 211 0.59 7.71 -3.03
C ARG A 211 -0.85 7.18 -2.97
N ILE A 212 -1.65 7.73 -2.06
CA ILE A 212 -3.06 7.36 -1.91
C ILE A 212 -3.83 7.59 -3.21
N ALA A 213 -3.62 8.75 -3.86
CA ALA A 213 -4.30 9.09 -5.11
C ALA A 213 -3.87 8.20 -6.28
N VAL A 214 -2.56 7.97 -6.46
CA VAL A 214 -2.00 7.12 -7.53
C VAL A 214 -2.56 5.70 -7.45
N ASN A 215 -2.63 5.14 -6.23
CA ASN A 215 -3.02 3.75 -6.01
C ASN A 215 -4.52 3.58 -5.67
N LYS A 216 -5.29 4.67 -5.61
CA LYS A 216 -6.72 4.67 -5.25
C LYS A 216 -6.99 3.93 -3.94
N GLU A 217 -6.12 4.13 -2.93
CA GLU A 217 -6.11 3.30 -1.73
C GLU A 217 -7.45 3.36 -0.97
N LEU A 218 -8.05 4.55 -0.81
CA LEU A 218 -9.29 4.71 -0.06
C LEU A 218 -10.50 4.18 -0.83
N GLU A 219 -10.58 4.40 -2.13
CA GLU A 219 -11.63 3.89 -3.00
C GLU A 219 -11.61 2.35 -3.02
N ASN A 220 -10.43 1.77 -3.14
CA ASN A 220 -10.24 0.32 -3.12
C ASN A 220 -10.70 -0.30 -1.79
N VAL A 221 -10.42 0.36 -0.66
CA VAL A 221 -10.90 -0.10 0.66
C VAL A 221 -12.42 -0.03 0.73
N ALA A 222 -13.03 1.05 0.27
CA ALA A 222 -14.48 1.19 0.26
C ALA A 222 -15.14 0.10 -0.57
N ASP A 223 -14.66 -0.13 -1.80
CA ASP A 223 -15.15 -1.18 -2.70
C ASP A 223 -15.00 -2.59 -2.11
N PHE A 224 -13.90 -2.84 -1.41
CA PHE A 224 -13.68 -4.12 -0.74
C PHE A 224 -14.64 -4.31 0.44
N LEU A 225 -14.79 -3.32 1.31
CA LEU A 225 -15.65 -3.40 2.50
C LEU A 225 -17.11 -3.65 2.16
N GLU A 226 -17.59 -3.13 1.03
CA GLU A 226 -18.93 -3.39 0.54
C GLU A 226 -19.14 -4.87 0.19
N LYS A 227 -18.11 -5.54 -0.33
CA LYS A 227 -18.18 -6.92 -0.82
C LYS A 227 -17.79 -7.97 0.23
N CYS A 228 -16.82 -7.65 1.11
CA CYS A 228 -16.17 -8.64 1.94
C CYS A 228 -17.10 -9.47 2.84
N PRO A 229 -18.24 -8.97 3.39
CA PRO A 229 -19.14 -9.78 4.17
C PRO A 229 -19.70 -10.99 3.40
N SER A 230 -19.82 -10.88 2.07
CA SER A 230 -20.34 -11.97 1.24
C SER A 230 -19.42 -13.18 1.14
N PHE A 231 -18.13 -13.06 1.48
CA PHE A 231 -17.13 -14.14 1.39
C PHE A 231 -16.73 -14.71 2.73
N LEU A 232 -17.10 -14.06 3.83
CA LEU A 232 -16.75 -14.51 5.17
C LEU A 232 -17.76 -15.54 5.69
N GLU A 233 -17.26 -16.61 6.29
CA GLU A 233 -18.08 -17.65 6.88
C GLU A 233 -18.65 -17.22 8.24
N ASN A 234 -17.82 -16.55 9.08
CA ASN A 234 -18.16 -16.10 10.43
C ASN A 234 -17.83 -14.63 10.69
N SER A 235 -17.84 -13.79 9.64
CA SER A 235 -17.65 -12.34 9.73
C SER A 235 -16.33 -11.89 10.40
N LEU A 236 -15.23 -12.65 10.26
CA LEU A 236 -13.93 -12.27 10.78
C LEU A 236 -13.09 -11.57 9.71
N PHE A 237 -12.81 -10.31 9.99
CA PHE A 237 -12.02 -9.44 9.16
C PHE A 237 -11.04 -8.66 10.02
N PHE A 238 -9.78 -8.62 9.64
CA PHE A 238 -8.75 -7.81 10.28
C PHE A 238 -8.21 -6.77 9.32
N LEU A 239 -8.35 -5.50 9.70
CA LEU A 239 -7.79 -4.37 8.99
C LEU A 239 -6.65 -3.77 9.82
N SER A 240 -5.46 -3.79 9.29
CA SER A 240 -4.32 -3.04 9.81
C SER A 240 -3.96 -1.91 8.85
N GLN A 241 -3.48 -0.81 9.37
CA GLN A 241 -2.93 0.28 8.59
C GLN A 241 -1.58 0.67 9.13
N ALA A 242 -0.54 0.48 8.34
CA ALA A 242 0.76 1.07 8.65
C ALA A 242 0.62 2.59 8.62
N LEU A 243 0.77 3.23 9.77
CA LEU A 243 0.80 4.69 9.85
C LEU A 243 1.98 5.19 9.01
N PRO A 244 1.78 6.23 8.20
CA PRO A 244 2.89 6.82 7.46
C PRO A 244 3.92 7.35 8.43
N LEU A 245 5.16 7.01 8.18
CA LEU A 245 6.36 7.46 8.90
C LEU A 245 6.54 8.97 8.84
#